data_f80c3ef10de6416ffa8e29009bd8ab4a
#
_entry.id   f80c3ef10de6416ffa8e29009bd8ab4a
#
_cell.length_a   1.000
_cell.length_b   1.000
_cell.length_c   1.000
_cell.angle_alpha   90.00
_cell.angle_beta   90.00
_cell.angle_gamma   90.00
#
_symmetry.space_group_name_H-M   'P 1'
#
loop_
_entity.id
_entity.type
_entity.pdbx_description
1 polymer ?
#
loop_
_entity_poly.entity_id
_entity_poly.type
_entity_poly.pdbx_seq_one_letter_code
_entity_poly.pdbx_strand_id
1 'polypeptide(L)'
;MGVYNVHERLLPMKESEVGALIDGLASGEGDRLWPGAAWGPMEFDRPLEPGAVGGHGPVRYTVAGYAPGRWIRFEFTGPRGFHGFHELAVLPAGPDRTRLHHTLAMQPRGLARLTWPLAFRPMHDACLEDGLDRAELAGTGTVRRPARWSPYVRLLHALAAAALRRKADTP
;
A
#
# COMPACT_ATOMS: atom_id res chain seq x y z
N MET A 1 17.19 -5.91 -13.98
CA MET A 1 17.40 -4.81 -13.03
C MET A 1 16.37 -4.96 -11.92
N GLY A 2 16.82 -5.02 -10.67
CA GLY A 2 15.93 -5.07 -9.50
C GLY A 2 15.29 -3.71 -9.22
N VAL A 3 14.15 -3.72 -8.58
CA VAL A 3 13.46 -2.54 -8.04
C VAL A 3 13.61 -2.57 -6.52
N TYR A 4 13.98 -1.46 -5.96
CA TYR A 4 13.93 -1.19 -4.53
C TYR A 4 13.30 0.20 -4.36
N ASN A 5 12.18 0.26 -3.66
CA ASN A 5 11.40 1.49 -3.47
C ASN A 5 10.99 1.58 -2.01
N VAL A 6 11.22 2.74 -1.41
CA VAL A 6 10.97 2.98 0.02
C VAL A 6 10.13 4.24 0.16
N HIS A 7 9.11 4.16 1.00
CA HIS A 7 8.31 5.27 1.48
C HIS A 7 8.26 5.24 3.00
N GLU A 8 8.35 6.37 3.65
CA GLU A 8 8.29 6.43 5.10
C GLU A 8 7.71 7.74 5.62
N ARG A 9 7.09 7.68 6.79
CA ARG A 9 6.58 8.86 7.49
C ARG A 9 6.96 8.78 8.96
N LEU A 10 7.57 9.86 9.46
CA LEU A 10 7.80 10.02 10.89
C LEU A 10 6.53 10.58 11.53
N LEU A 11 5.93 9.79 12.40
CA LEU A 11 4.67 10.10 13.07
C LEU A 11 4.93 10.44 14.54
N PRO A 12 4.30 11.48 15.12
CA PRO A 12 4.34 11.78 16.56
C PRO A 12 3.34 10.87 17.29
N MET A 13 3.59 9.58 17.23
CA MET A 13 2.75 8.49 17.75
C MET A 13 3.64 7.42 18.37
N LYS A 14 3.13 6.71 19.37
CA LYS A 14 3.79 5.54 19.95
C LYS A 14 3.79 4.37 18.97
N GLU A 15 4.73 3.44 19.15
CA GLU A 15 4.83 2.23 18.30
C GLU A 15 3.53 1.44 18.29
N SER A 16 2.84 1.29 19.43
CA SER A 16 1.57 0.58 19.53
C SER A 16 0.44 1.23 18.72
N GLU A 17 0.43 2.56 18.63
CA GLU A 17 -0.58 3.30 17.86
C GLU A 17 -0.35 3.14 16.35
N VAL A 18 0.92 3.22 15.91
CA VAL A 18 1.28 2.99 14.51
C VAL A 18 1.10 1.51 14.13
N GLY A 19 1.42 0.59 15.06
CA GLY A 19 1.19 -0.84 14.88
C GLY A 19 -0.29 -1.17 14.68
N ALA A 20 -1.18 -0.55 15.43
CA ALA A 20 -2.62 -0.71 15.27
C ALA A 20 -3.13 -0.27 13.88
N LEU A 21 -2.45 0.66 13.20
CA LEU A 21 -2.78 1.03 11.81
C LEU A 21 -2.46 -0.13 10.85
N ILE A 22 -1.33 -0.82 11.04
CA ILE A 22 -0.96 -2.00 10.24
C ILE A 22 -1.94 -3.14 10.50
N ASP A 23 -2.26 -3.41 11.77
CA ASP A 23 -3.19 -4.48 12.16
C ASP A 23 -4.62 -4.24 11.66
N GLY A 24 -4.98 -2.96 11.46
CA GLY A 24 -6.27 -2.55 10.92
C GLY A 24 -6.39 -2.61 9.39
N LEU A 25 -5.33 -2.96 8.65
CA LEU A 25 -5.41 -3.06 7.19
C LEU A 25 -6.49 -4.06 6.75
N ALA A 26 -7.25 -3.69 5.72
CA ALA A 26 -8.33 -4.48 5.14
C ALA A 26 -9.49 -4.82 6.12
N SER A 27 -9.61 -4.12 7.25
CA SER A 27 -10.71 -4.30 8.21
C SER A 27 -11.99 -3.51 7.84
N GLY A 28 -12.10 -3.04 6.61
CA GLY A 28 -13.24 -2.23 6.15
C GLY A 28 -13.25 -0.85 6.80
N GLU A 29 -14.33 -0.49 7.50
CA GLU A 29 -14.46 0.83 8.15
C GLU A 29 -13.42 1.09 9.25
N GLY A 30 -12.83 0.04 9.81
CA GLY A 30 -11.76 0.11 10.80
C GLY A 30 -10.39 0.47 10.21
N ASP A 31 -10.22 0.34 8.91
CA ASP A 31 -8.95 0.61 8.23
C ASP A 31 -8.69 2.12 8.14
N ARG A 32 -7.72 2.58 8.89
CA ARG A 32 -7.28 3.98 8.92
C ARG A 32 -5.97 4.23 8.17
N LEU A 33 -5.41 3.19 7.53
CA LEU A 33 -4.16 3.28 6.79
C LEU A 33 -4.38 3.20 5.27
N TRP A 34 -5.16 2.24 4.79
CA TRP A 34 -5.38 2.05 3.37
C TRP A 34 -6.26 3.18 2.78
N PRO A 35 -5.85 3.88 1.70
CA PRO A 35 -6.61 4.99 1.11
C PRO A 35 -7.72 4.49 0.17
N GLY A 36 -8.59 3.61 0.65
CA GLY A 36 -9.60 2.90 -0.14
C GLY A 36 -10.58 3.77 -0.89
N ALA A 37 -10.90 4.96 -0.39
CA ALA A 37 -11.82 5.89 -1.06
C ALA A 37 -11.31 6.31 -2.46
N ALA A 38 -10.00 6.44 -2.64
CA ALA A 38 -9.40 6.79 -3.92
C ALA A 38 -8.92 5.56 -4.71
N TRP A 39 -8.40 4.54 -4.02
CA TRP A 39 -7.69 3.43 -4.64
C TRP A 39 -8.48 2.11 -4.69
N GLY A 40 -9.74 2.14 -4.25
CA GLY A 40 -10.58 0.97 -4.10
C GLY A 40 -10.20 0.15 -2.85
N PRO A 41 -11.01 -0.86 -2.51
CA PRO A 41 -10.78 -1.65 -1.31
C PRO A 41 -9.52 -2.51 -1.42
N MET A 42 -8.87 -2.72 -0.27
CA MET A 42 -7.92 -3.80 -0.05
C MET A 42 -8.70 -4.92 0.65
N GLU A 43 -8.65 -6.12 0.09
CA GLU A 43 -9.45 -7.25 0.56
C GLU A 43 -8.63 -8.52 0.64
N PHE A 44 -8.91 -9.35 1.64
CA PHE A 44 -8.33 -10.67 1.84
C PHE A 44 -9.42 -11.72 2.05
N ASP A 45 -9.08 -12.98 1.76
CA ASP A 45 -9.96 -14.15 1.94
C ASP A 45 -10.23 -14.47 3.42
N ARG A 46 -9.41 -13.95 4.33
CA ARG A 46 -9.49 -14.12 5.78
C ARG A 46 -8.76 -12.98 6.50
N PRO A 47 -8.87 -12.87 7.84
CA PRO A 47 -8.07 -11.93 8.63
C PRO A 47 -6.57 -12.03 8.33
N LEU A 48 -5.84 -10.92 8.55
CA LEU A 48 -4.40 -10.86 8.27
C LEU A 48 -3.63 -11.90 9.10
N GLU A 49 -3.10 -12.89 8.40
CA GLU A 49 -2.23 -13.94 8.95
C GLU A 49 -1.36 -14.51 7.82
N PRO A 50 -0.24 -15.18 8.11
CA PRO A 50 0.54 -15.87 7.09
C PRO A 50 -0.33 -16.83 6.28
N GLY A 51 -0.28 -16.71 4.94
CA GLY A 51 -1.08 -17.49 4.01
C GLY A 51 -2.41 -16.85 3.59
N ALA A 52 -2.87 -15.74 4.19
CA ALA A 52 -4.02 -15.00 3.68
C ALA A 52 -3.74 -14.48 2.27
N VAL A 53 -4.72 -14.62 1.38
CA VAL A 53 -4.62 -14.24 -0.04
C VAL A 53 -5.55 -13.10 -0.34
N GLY A 54 -5.04 -12.08 -1.01
CA GLY A 54 -5.82 -10.87 -1.28
C GLY A 54 -5.17 -9.91 -2.25
N GLY A 55 -5.53 -8.65 -2.11
CA GLY A 55 -4.97 -7.58 -2.94
C GLY A 55 -5.85 -6.35 -3.05
N HIS A 56 -5.50 -5.52 -4.00
CA HIS A 56 -6.27 -4.33 -4.37
C HIS A 56 -6.14 -4.05 -5.87
N GLY A 57 -7.19 -3.57 -6.50
CA GLY A 57 -7.19 -3.31 -7.95
C GLY A 57 -6.67 -4.53 -8.73
N PRO A 58 -5.65 -4.39 -9.58
CA PRO A 58 -5.04 -5.51 -10.31
C PRO A 58 -3.93 -6.25 -9.54
N VAL A 59 -3.50 -5.73 -8.40
CA VAL A 59 -2.39 -6.30 -7.63
C VAL A 59 -2.90 -7.41 -6.71
N ARG A 60 -2.19 -8.55 -6.71
CA ARG A 60 -2.50 -9.72 -5.88
C ARG A 60 -1.27 -10.15 -5.12
N TYR A 61 -1.47 -10.62 -3.90
CA TYR A 61 -0.40 -11.10 -3.04
C TYR A 61 -0.90 -12.06 -1.96
N THR A 62 0.05 -12.73 -1.36
CA THR A 62 -0.15 -13.55 -0.17
C THR A 62 0.60 -12.92 1.00
N VAL A 63 0.02 -12.94 2.18
CA VAL A 63 0.73 -12.56 3.41
C VAL A 63 1.83 -13.59 3.66
N ALA A 64 3.08 -13.20 3.47
CA ALA A 64 4.24 -14.06 3.64
C ALA A 64 4.71 -14.11 5.11
N GLY A 65 4.42 -13.07 5.87
CA GLY A 65 4.74 -12.98 7.30
C GLY A 65 4.02 -11.82 7.96
N TYR A 66 3.69 -12.01 9.24
CA TYR A 66 2.98 -11.02 10.03
C TYR A 66 3.38 -11.12 11.50
N ALA A 67 3.79 -9.99 12.06
CA ALA A 67 3.99 -9.79 13.48
C ALA A 67 3.07 -8.65 13.94
N PRO A 68 1.95 -8.94 14.61
CA PRO A 68 0.97 -7.96 15.03
C PRO A 68 1.60 -6.76 15.75
N GLY A 69 1.15 -5.56 15.40
CA GLY A 69 1.65 -4.31 15.93
C GLY A 69 3.05 -3.90 15.46
N ARG A 70 3.70 -4.68 14.61
CA ARG A 70 5.10 -4.43 14.24
C ARG A 70 5.40 -4.47 12.76
N TRP A 71 4.89 -5.48 12.04
CA TRP A 71 5.36 -5.72 10.70
C TRP A 71 4.43 -6.68 9.93
N ILE A 72 4.27 -6.44 8.63
CA ILE A 72 3.59 -7.34 7.71
C ILE A 72 4.29 -7.33 6.35
N ARG A 73 4.47 -8.53 5.74
CA ARG A 73 5.03 -8.71 4.40
C ARG A 73 4.03 -9.39 3.48
N PHE A 74 3.89 -8.84 2.30
CA PHE A 74 3.06 -9.34 1.22
C PHE A 74 3.95 -9.76 0.04
N GLU A 75 3.89 -11.02 -0.37
CA GLU A 75 4.58 -11.54 -1.55
C GLU A 75 3.67 -11.44 -2.77
N PHE A 76 4.16 -10.88 -3.87
CA PHE A 76 3.38 -10.70 -5.08
C PHE A 76 3.05 -12.03 -5.75
N THR A 77 1.75 -12.26 -6.01
CA THR A 77 1.21 -13.34 -6.84
C THR A 77 0.62 -12.82 -8.16
N GLY A 78 0.45 -11.52 -8.29
CA GLY A 78 0.03 -10.79 -9.49
C GLY A 78 0.31 -9.29 -9.39
N PRO A 79 0.44 -8.61 -10.53
CA PRO A 79 0.33 -9.07 -11.93
C PRO A 79 1.49 -9.98 -12.37
N ARG A 80 1.27 -10.70 -13.49
CA ARG A 80 2.32 -11.56 -14.07
C ARG A 80 3.61 -10.76 -14.32
N GLY A 81 4.73 -11.32 -13.85
CA GLY A 81 6.04 -10.70 -13.96
C GLY A 81 6.48 -9.88 -12.75
N PHE A 82 5.62 -9.73 -11.72
CA PHE A 82 6.02 -9.18 -10.44
C PHE A 82 6.59 -10.32 -9.57
N HIS A 83 7.86 -10.26 -9.24
CA HIS A 83 8.53 -11.27 -8.40
C HIS A 83 9.24 -10.56 -7.26
N GLY A 84 8.71 -10.69 -6.06
CA GLY A 84 9.21 -10.04 -4.85
C GLY A 84 8.09 -9.74 -3.88
N PHE A 85 8.31 -8.76 -3.04
CA PHE A 85 7.41 -8.43 -1.94
C PHE A 85 7.30 -6.91 -1.74
N HIS A 86 6.30 -6.53 -0.96
CA HIS A 86 6.27 -5.27 -0.24
C HIS A 86 5.91 -5.52 1.22
N GLU A 87 6.31 -4.61 2.08
CA GLU A 87 6.10 -4.72 3.52
C GLU A 87 5.88 -3.38 4.18
N LEU A 88 5.20 -3.43 5.30
CA LEU A 88 5.07 -2.32 6.25
C LEU A 88 5.73 -2.71 7.56
N ALA A 89 6.46 -1.77 8.15
CA ALA A 89 7.15 -1.95 9.42
C ALA A 89 7.02 -0.72 10.30
N VAL A 90 6.94 -0.98 11.61
CA VAL A 90 6.98 0.01 12.68
C VAL A 90 8.40 0.11 13.18
N LEU A 91 9.04 1.25 13.00
CA LEU A 91 10.42 1.49 13.43
C LEU A 91 10.48 2.55 14.53
N PRO A 92 11.06 2.24 15.70
CA PRO A 92 11.22 3.21 16.77
C PRO A 92 11.99 4.46 16.33
N ALA A 93 11.53 5.64 16.75
CA ALA A 93 12.20 6.90 16.46
C ALA A 93 12.25 7.85 17.67
N GLY A 94 12.01 7.34 18.87
CA GLY A 94 11.97 8.01 20.15
C GLY A 94 10.76 7.63 20.99
N PRO A 95 10.63 8.15 22.22
CA PRO A 95 9.57 7.72 23.14
C PRO A 95 8.13 7.87 22.62
N ASP A 96 7.86 8.97 21.91
CA ASP A 96 6.55 9.31 21.36
C ASP A 96 6.63 9.58 19.84
N ARG A 97 7.58 8.94 19.16
CA ARG A 97 7.81 9.11 17.74
C ARG A 97 8.13 7.77 17.10
N THR A 98 7.43 7.48 16.04
CA THR A 98 7.55 6.21 15.32
C THR A 98 7.63 6.47 13.82
N ARG A 99 8.45 5.73 13.13
CA ARG A 99 8.49 5.74 11.67
C ARG A 99 7.64 4.58 11.14
N LEU A 100 6.60 4.91 10.39
CA LEU A 100 5.91 3.95 9.54
C LEU A 100 6.72 3.83 8.25
N HIS A 101 7.21 2.65 7.96
CA HIS A 101 8.14 2.37 6.88
C HIS A 101 7.53 1.35 5.91
N HIS A 102 7.54 1.66 4.63
CA HIS A 102 7.16 0.74 3.57
C HIS A 102 8.37 0.44 2.69
N THR A 103 8.59 -0.83 2.40
CA THR A 103 9.60 -1.30 1.44
C THR A 103 8.93 -2.12 0.35
N LEU A 104 9.30 -1.86 -0.90
CA LEU A 104 9.03 -2.75 -2.03
C LEU A 104 10.36 -3.19 -2.62
N ALA A 105 10.55 -4.50 -2.71
CA ALA A 105 11.70 -5.11 -3.34
C ALA A 105 11.23 -6.18 -4.32
N MET A 106 11.53 -6.01 -5.62
CA MET A 106 11.11 -6.98 -6.62
C MET A 106 12.01 -7.03 -7.84
N GLN A 107 11.90 -8.11 -8.61
CA GLN A 107 12.48 -8.27 -9.94
C GLN A 107 11.36 -8.33 -10.98
N PRO A 108 11.07 -7.24 -11.70
CA PRO A 108 10.11 -7.26 -12.78
C PRO A 108 10.64 -8.10 -13.96
N ARG A 109 9.77 -8.96 -14.52
CA ARG A 109 10.09 -9.83 -15.66
C ARG A 109 9.10 -9.60 -16.79
N GLY A 110 9.54 -9.89 -18.02
CA GLY A 110 8.71 -9.74 -19.22
C GLY A 110 8.16 -8.32 -19.34
N LEU A 111 6.87 -8.18 -19.60
CA LEU A 111 6.19 -6.91 -19.78
C LEU A 111 6.22 -6.01 -18.52
N ALA A 112 6.35 -6.62 -17.33
CA ALA A 112 6.46 -5.86 -16.07
C ALA A 112 7.68 -4.91 -16.04
N ARG A 113 8.73 -5.16 -16.82
CA ARG A 113 9.88 -4.26 -16.95
C ARG A 113 9.49 -2.89 -17.54
N LEU A 114 8.44 -2.84 -18.34
CA LEU A 114 7.91 -1.61 -18.95
C LEU A 114 6.74 -1.06 -18.14
N THR A 115 5.80 -1.92 -17.74
CA THR A 115 4.59 -1.46 -17.04
C THR A 115 4.89 -0.96 -15.63
N TRP A 116 5.92 -1.50 -14.97
CA TRP A 116 6.31 -0.99 -13.65
C TRP A 116 6.71 0.49 -13.69
N PRO A 117 7.75 0.93 -14.40
CA PRO A 117 8.16 2.33 -14.36
C PRO A 117 7.15 3.28 -15.00
N LEU A 118 6.38 2.83 -15.98
CA LEU A 118 5.46 3.69 -16.70
C LEU A 118 4.08 3.80 -16.05
N ALA A 119 3.59 2.77 -15.37
CA ALA A 119 2.25 2.79 -14.82
C ALA A 119 2.21 2.45 -13.33
N PHE A 120 2.74 1.28 -12.94
CA PHE A 120 2.57 0.82 -11.55
C PHE A 120 3.33 1.68 -10.55
N ARG A 121 4.59 2.04 -10.82
CA ARG A 121 5.39 2.83 -9.90
C ARG A 121 4.77 4.21 -9.60
N PRO A 122 4.40 5.06 -10.59
CA PRO A 122 3.79 6.34 -10.28
C PRO A 122 2.49 6.22 -9.45
N MET A 123 1.67 5.20 -9.75
CA MET A 123 0.44 4.95 -9.01
C MET A 123 0.71 4.39 -7.62
N HIS A 124 1.66 3.46 -7.49
CA HIS A 124 2.10 2.91 -6.21
C HIS A 124 2.64 4.00 -5.27
N ASP A 125 3.55 4.85 -5.78
CA ASP A 125 4.13 5.93 -4.99
C ASP A 125 3.03 6.91 -4.50
N ALA A 126 2.08 7.26 -5.36
CA ALA A 126 0.96 8.12 -4.97
C ALA A 126 0.01 7.44 -3.96
N CYS A 127 -0.30 6.16 -4.13
CA CYS A 127 -1.12 5.39 -3.20
C CYS A 127 -0.48 5.31 -1.81
N LEU A 128 0.84 5.08 -1.76
CA LEU A 128 1.56 5.03 -0.48
C LEU A 128 1.60 6.38 0.22
N GLU A 129 1.85 7.47 -0.51
CA GLU A 129 1.82 8.80 0.10
C GLU A 129 0.42 9.15 0.64
N ASP A 130 -0.66 8.79 -0.07
CA ASP A 130 -2.03 8.93 0.43
C ASP A 130 -2.26 8.09 1.70
N GLY A 131 -1.72 6.86 1.76
CA GLY A 131 -1.78 6.00 2.94
C GLY A 131 -1.01 6.59 4.14
N LEU A 132 0.19 7.13 3.88
CA LEU A 132 0.99 7.81 4.91
C LEU A 132 0.31 9.08 5.43
N ASP A 133 -0.41 9.81 4.57
CA ASP A 133 -1.22 10.95 4.97
C ASP A 133 -2.40 10.51 5.87
N ARG A 134 -3.05 9.38 5.55
CA ARG A 134 -4.09 8.81 6.42
C ARG A 134 -3.54 8.41 7.78
N ALA A 135 -2.35 7.81 7.82
CA ALA A 135 -1.68 7.48 9.08
C ALA A 135 -1.38 8.75 9.92
N GLU A 136 -0.89 9.82 9.30
CA GLU A 136 -0.65 11.10 9.97
C GLU A 136 -1.96 11.70 10.48
N LEU A 137 -3.00 11.72 9.65
CA LEU A 137 -4.33 12.20 10.02
C LEU A 137 -4.92 11.42 11.19
N ALA A 138 -4.79 10.09 11.19
CA ALA A 138 -5.30 9.21 12.23
C ALA A 138 -4.68 9.48 13.61
N GLY A 139 -3.40 9.89 13.64
CA GLY A 139 -2.69 10.14 14.89
C GLY A 139 -2.72 11.60 15.35
N THR A 140 -2.82 12.55 14.42
CA THR A 140 -2.64 13.97 14.73
C THR A 140 -3.88 14.83 14.45
N GLY A 141 -4.90 14.27 13.78
CA GLY A 141 -6.07 15.01 13.31
C GLY A 141 -5.80 15.92 12.11
N THR A 142 -4.57 16.03 11.65
CA THR A 142 -4.18 16.91 10.53
C THR A 142 -3.05 16.28 9.70
N VAL A 143 -2.90 16.73 8.46
CA VAL A 143 -1.77 16.36 7.60
C VAL A 143 -0.96 17.61 7.31
N ARG A 144 0.29 17.66 7.75
CA ARG A 144 1.13 18.87 7.62
C ARG A 144 1.47 19.21 6.17
N ARG A 145 1.70 18.20 5.35
CA ARG A 145 2.06 18.35 3.93
C ARG A 145 1.33 17.29 3.11
N PRO A 146 0.05 17.53 2.76
CA PRO A 146 -0.74 16.57 2.00
C PRO A 146 -0.09 16.22 0.67
N ALA A 147 -0.08 14.94 0.33
CA ALA A 147 0.36 14.42 -0.96
C ALA A 147 -0.46 15.03 -2.11
N ARG A 148 0.19 15.24 -3.25
CA ARG A 148 -0.46 15.80 -4.44
C ARG A 148 -0.14 14.94 -5.65
N TRP A 149 -1.17 14.40 -6.25
CA TRP A 149 -1.02 13.64 -7.48
C TRP A 149 -0.55 14.53 -8.63
N SER A 150 0.48 14.10 -9.33
CA SER A 150 0.89 14.73 -10.58
C SER A 150 -0.20 14.60 -11.65
N PRO A 151 -0.20 15.46 -12.70
CA PRO A 151 -1.14 15.30 -13.82
C PRO A 151 -1.05 13.92 -14.48
N TYR A 152 0.14 13.31 -14.49
CA TYR A 152 0.35 11.97 -15.02
C TYR A 152 -0.33 10.89 -14.16
N VAL A 153 -0.20 10.96 -12.84
CA VAL A 153 -0.90 10.04 -11.92
C VAL A 153 -2.41 10.17 -12.06
N ARG A 154 -2.93 11.39 -12.16
CA ARG A 154 -4.37 11.63 -12.38
C ARG A 154 -4.86 10.99 -13.67
N LEU A 155 -4.10 11.11 -14.76
CA LEU A 155 -4.41 10.46 -16.03
C LEU A 155 -4.43 8.94 -15.91
N LEU A 156 -3.36 8.35 -15.34
CA LEU A 156 -3.27 6.90 -15.14
C LEU A 156 -4.42 6.37 -14.28
N HIS A 157 -4.74 7.07 -13.19
CA HIS A 157 -5.83 6.71 -12.29
C HIS A 157 -7.20 6.77 -13.00
N ALA A 158 -7.45 7.80 -13.79
CA ALA A 158 -8.69 7.92 -14.58
C ALA A 158 -8.83 6.80 -15.62
N LEU A 159 -7.73 6.44 -16.30
CA LEU A 159 -7.71 5.32 -17.25
C LEU A 159 -7.96 3.97 -16.57
N ALA A 160 -7.34 3.74 -15.41
CA ALA A 160 -7.55 2.51 -14.63
C ALA A 160 -9.00 2.41 -14.15
N ALA A 161 -9.57 3.49 -13.63
CA ALA A 161 -10.98 3.54 -13.22
C ALA A 161 -11.95 3.30 -14.38
N ALA A 162 -11.68 3.84 -15.56
CA ALA A 162 -12.47 3.60 -16.75
C ALA A 162 -12.40 2.13 -17.21
N ALA A 163 -11.22 1.52 -17.16
CA ALA A 163 -11.04 0.11 -17.51
C ALA A 163 -11.81 -0.84 -16.55
N LEU A 164 -11.81 -0.53 -15.25
CA LEU A 164 -12.54 -1.32 -14.25
C LEU A 164 -14.07 -1.22 -14.47
N ARG A 165 -14.61 -0.03 -14.76
CA ARG A 165 -16.03 0.15 -15.10
C ARG A 165 -16.44 -0.67 -16.31
N ARG A 166 -15.69 -0.62 -17.41
CA ARG A 166 -15.96 -1.39 -18.62
C ARG A 166 -16.00 -2.91 -18.36
N LYS A 167 -15.14 -3.40 -17.48
CA LYS A 167 -15.11 -4.82 -17.12
C LYS A 167 -16.34 -5.24 -16.29
N ALA A 168 -16.86 -4.35 -15.45
CA ALA A 168 -18.07 -4.59 -14.68
C ALA A 168 -19.35 -4.57 -15.54
N ASP A 169 -19.34 -3.80 -16.64
CA ASP A 169 -20.48 -3.65 -17.57
C ASP A 169 -20.51 -4.74 -18.66
N THR A 170 -19.52 -5.64 -18.70
CA THR A 170 -19.50 -6.74 -19.68
C THR A 170 -20.14 -7.98 -19.04
N PRO A 171 -21.30 -8.48 -19.57
CA PRO A 171 -22.04 -9.61 -19.02
C PRO A 171 -21.28 -10.92 -19.05
#